data_129d664f33f3302c0980a832699251fe
#
_entry.id   129d664f33f3302c0980a832699251fe
#
_cell.length_a   1.000
_cell.length_b   1.000
_cell.length_c   1.000
_cell.angle_alpha   90.00
_cell.angle_beta   90.00
_cell.angle_gamma   90.00
#
_symmetry.space_group_name_H-M   'P 1'
#
loop_
_entity.id
_entity.type
_entity.pdbx_description
1 polymer ?
#
loop_
_entity_poly.entity_id
_entity_poly.type
_entity_poly.pdbx_seq_one_letter_code
_entity_poly.pdbx_strand_id
1 'polypeptide(L)'
;MQTYLNPVLLAYGTIIIIIKIICFAGNTLVKVLENGKEVEKEIKDVKKDEMVLVRNGKEKRYAKVIDNKTTKGDFEFYIVKAKHLKDPSKTKEVTITPEHIMITFDEKKEIKLLPAKDLKGNEIIDTEDGFHQIYEISKTKLKNKYMLSVKGGVVFANGIFISTICSGDNARDLKPTLEEWKKLQRE
;
A
#
# COMPACT_ATOMS: atom_id res chain seq x y z
N MET A 1 -30.47 -18.39 56.36
CA MET A 1 -30.58 -18.54 54.90
C MET A 1 -29.76 -17.44 54.27
N GLN A 2 -28.51 -17.74 53.91
CA GLN A 2 -27.55 -16.76 53.39
C GLN A 2 -27.46 -16.94 51.87
N THR A 3 -28.01 -15.99 51.15
CA THR A 3 -27.96 -15.96 49.68
C THR A 3 -26.61 -15.37 49.24
N TYR A 4 -25.74 -16.21 48.69
CA TYR A 4 -24.52 -15.79 48.05
C TYR A 4 -24.87 -15.18 46.67
N LEU A 5 -24.74 -13.87 46.54
CA LEU A 5 -24.69 -13.18 45.27
C LEU A 5 -23.31 -13.41 44.62
N ASN A 6 -23.27 -14.24 43.61
CA ASN A 6 -22.10 -14.33 42.74
C ASN A 6 -21.95 -12.99 42.01
N PRO A 7 -20.81 -12.31 42.10
CA PRO A 7 -20.53 -11.21 41.23
C PRO A 7 -20.21 -11.79 39.85
N VAL A 8 -21.14 -11.63 38.90
CA VAL A 8 -20.84 -11.80 37.49
C VAL A 8 -19.84 -10.72 37.12
N LEU A 9 -18.57 -11.11 37.07
CA LEU A 9 -17.51 -10.28 36.52
C LEU A 9 -17.82 -10.15 35.02
N LEU A 10 -18.52 -9.09 34.64
CA LEU A 10 -18.59 -8.63 33.28
C LEU A 10 -17.18 -8.13 32.88
N ALA A 11 -16.36 -9.06 32.43
CA ALA A 11 -15.16 -8.72 31.70
C ALA A 11 -15.60 -8.01 30.39
N TYR A 12 -15.69 -6.69 30.47
CA TYR A 12 -15.67 -5.88 29.27
C TYR A 12 -14.28 -6.07 28.65
N GLY A 13 -14.16 -7.11 27.85
CA GLY A 13 -13.02 -7.27 26.96
C GLY A 13 -13.00 -6.04 26.08
N THR A 14 -12.08 -5.12 26.36
CA THR A 14 -11.74 -4.06 25.43
C THR A 14 -11.27 -4.75 24.17
N ILE A 15 -12.14 -4.85 23.17
CA ILE A 15 -11.77 -5.29 21.83
C ILE A 15 -10.86 -4.17 21.34
N ILE A 16 -9.56 -4.33 21.54
CA ILE A 16 -8.55 -3.52 20.87
C ILE A 16 -8.65 -3.93 19.41
N ILE A 17 -9.47 -3.22 18.65
CA ILE A 17 -9.43 -3.31 17.19
C ILE A 17 -8.09 -2.73 16.81
N ILE A 18 -7.09 -3.61 16.66
CA ILE A 18 -5.81 -3.24 16.05
C ILE A 18 -6.12 -2.97 14.58
N ILE A 19 -6.48 -1.73 14.29
CA ILE A 19 -6.58 -1.25 12.92
C ILE A 19 -5.15 -1.36 12.38
N LYS A 20 -4.89 -2.39 11.56
CA LYS A 20 -3.62 -2.55 10.87
C LYS A 20 -3.52 -1.44 9.85
N ILE A 21 -2.92 -0.32 10.27
CA ILE A 21 -2.81 0.88 9.46
C ILE A 21 -1.70 0.67 8.44
N ILE A 22 -2.06 0.65 7.17
CA ILE A 22 -1.13 0.65 6.04
C ILE A 22 -0.54 2.04 5.89
N CYS A 23 0.77 2.16 5.95
CA CYS A 23 1.42 3.46 5.88
C CYS A 23 2.70 3.42 5.05
N PHE A 24 3.03 4.58 4.54
CA PHE A 24 4.25 4.88 3.81
C PHE A 24 5.23 5.70 4.66
N ALA A 25 6.51 5.65 4.32
CA ALA A 25 7.49 6.64 4.74
C ALA A 25 7.14 7.99 4.10
N GLY A 26 7.40 9.09 4.80
CA GLY A 26 7.00 10.42 4.35
C GLY A 26 7.66 10.90 3.06
N ASN A 27 8.86 10.41 2.76
CA ASN A 27 9.62 10.70 1.54
C ASN A 27 9.27 9.82 0.34
N THR A 28 8.25 8.97 0.46
CA THR A 28 7.73 8.19 -0.68
C THR A 28 7.14 9.13 -1.72
N LEU A 29 7.59 9.01 -2.97
CA LEU A 29 7.14 9.87 -4.07
C LEU A 29 5.88 9.32 -4.73
N VAL A 30 4.94 10.20 -5.02
CA VAL A 30 3.78 9.96 -5.89
C VAL A 30 3.69 11.05 -6.94
N LYS A 31 3.14 10.73 -8.10
CA LYS A 31 2.90 11.72 -9.15
C LYS A 31 1.52 12.33 -8.98
N VAL A 32 1.48 13.63 -8.88
CA VAL A 32 0.27 14.45 -8.70
C VAL A 32 0.03 15.27 -9.95
N LEU A 33 -1.24 15.41 -10.33
CA LEU A 33 -1.63 16.29 -11.44
C LEU A 33 -1.91 17.70 -10.89
N GLU A 34 -0.98 18.64 -11.12
CA GLU A 34 -1.11 20.04 -10.74
C GLU A 34 -1.20 20.91 -11.99
N ASN A 35 -2.28 21.69 -12.15
CA ASN A 35 -2.50 22.59 -13.29
C ASN A 35 -2.32 21.89 -14.65
N GLY A 36 -2.76 20.63 -14.77
CA GLY A 36 -2.64 19.83 -15.98
C GLY A 36 -1.24 19.25 -16.24
N LYS A 37 -0.29 19.44 -15.33
CA LYS A 37 1.08 18.89 -15.41
C LYS A 37 1.30 17.86 -14.32
N GLU A 38 2.03 16.80 -14.67
CA GLU A 38 2.47 15.78 -13.72
C GLU A 38 3.70 16.29 -12.95
N VAL A 39 3.61 16.29 -11.63
CA VAL A 39 4.70 16.65 -10.72
C VAL A 39 4.91 15.55 -9.69
N GLU A 40 6.15 15.30 -9.29
CA GLU A 40 6.45 14.40 -8.17
C GLU A 40 6.30 15.15 -6.84
N LYS A 41 5.63 14.50 -5.88
CA LYS A 41 5.41 15.05 -4.54
C LYS A 41 5.65 13.95 -3.50
N GLU A 42 6.32 14.28 -2.41
CA GLU A 42 6.45 13.37 -1.28
C GLU A 42 5.07 13.15 -0.61
N ILE A 43 4.80 11.91 -0.19
CA ILE A 43 3.48 11.58 0.42
C ILE A 43 3.15 12.50 1.60
N LYS A 44 4.13 12.91 2.41
CA LYS A 44 3.90 13.83 3.52
C LYS A 44 3.28 15.18 3.12
N ASP A 45 3.46 15.60 1.86
CA ASP A 45 3.02 16.89 1.32
C ASP A 45 1.76 16.78 0.46
N VAL A 46 1.30 15.55 0.19
CA VAL A 46 0.08 15.29 -0.59
C VAL A 46 -1.15 15.70 0.23
N LYS A 47 -2.05 16.44 -0.40
CA LYS A 47 -3.27 16.95 0.23
C LYS A 47 -4.51 16.18 -0.24
N LYS A 48 -5.54 16.23 0.59
CA LYS A 48 -6.88 15.79 0.21
C LYS A 48 -7.33 16.53 -1.06
N ASP A 49 -8.09 15.84 -1.89
CA ASP A 49 -8.64 16.29 -3.16
C ASP A 49 -7.63 16.45 -4.32
N GLU A 50 -6.34 16.28 -4.08
CA GLU A 50 -5.35 16.18 -5.16
C GLU A 50 -5.56 14.93 -6.01
N MET A 51 -5.11 14.97 -7.26
CA MET A 51 -5.24 13.88 -8.20
C MET A 51 -3.89 13.18 -8.35
N VAL A 52 -3.79 11.93 -7.92
CA VAL A 52 -2.57 11.11 -7.98
C VAL A 52 -2.63 10.07 -9.10
N LEU A 53 -1.47 9.76 -9.67
CA LEU A 53 -1.34 8.75 -10.73
C LEU A 53 -1.66 7.36 -10.18
N VAL A 54 -2.61 6.69 -10.83
CA VAL A 54 -3.05 5.33 -10.48
C VAL A 54 -3.06 4.39 -11.68
N ARG A 55 -2.75 4.83 -12.85
CA ARG A 55 -2.75 4.11 -14.13
C ARG A 55 -3.70 2.89 -14.18
N ASN A 56 -4.35 2.70 -15.28
CA ASN A 56 -5.11 1.50 -15.58
C ASN A 56 -4.50 0.81 -16.80
N GLY A 57 -3.90 -0.35 -16.63
CA GLY A 57 -3.18 -1.02 -17.69
C GLY A 57 -2.09 -0.13 -18.32
N LYS A 58 -2.15 0.08 -19.63
CA LYS A 58 -1.20 0.94 -20.39
C LYS A 58 -1.53 2.44 -20.29
N GLU A 59 -2.74 2.80 -19.87
CA GLU A 59 -3.20 4.19 -19.84
C GLU A 59 -2.93 4.84 -18.49
N LYS A 60 -2.45 6.09 -18.52
CA LYS A 60 -2.35 6.92 -17.32
C LYS A 60 -3.75 7.30 -16.85
N ARG A 61 -4.04 7.02 -15.59
CA ARG A 61 -5.27 7.41 -14.91
C ARG A 61 -4.92 8.13 -13.63
N TYR A 62 -5.73 9.11 -13.28
CA TYR A 62 -5.59 9.82 -12.02
C TYR A 62 -6.79 9.56 -11.13
N ALA A 63 -6.54 9.39 -9.84
CA ALA A 63 -7.58 9.20 -8.84
C ALA A 63 -7.44 10.24 -7.74
N LYS A 64 -8.60 10.61 -7.18
CA LYS A 64 -8.70 11.62 -6.13
C LYS A 64 -8.17 11.08 -4.81
N VAL A 65 -7.35 11.85 -4.12
CA VAL A 65 -6.94 11.62 -2.74
C VAL A 65 -8.15 11.89 -1.83
N ILE A 66 -8.56 10.87 -1.10
CA ILE A 66 -9.67 10.94 -0.15
C ILE A 66 -9.18 11.56 1.17
N ASP A 67 -8.00 11.12 1.61
CA ASP A 67 -7.41 11.56 2.87
C ASP A 67 -5.91 11.24 2.90
N ASN A 68 -5.15 11.97 3.73
CA ASN A 68 -3.75 11.69 4.02
C ASN A 68 -3.46 11.98 5.49
N LYS A 69 -3.38 10.94 6.30
CA LYS A 69 -3.23 11.05 7.77
C LYS A 69 -1.81 10.76 8.19
N THR A 70 -1.26 11.63 9.03
CA THR A 70 0.02 11.45 9.69
C THR A 70 -0.18 10.85 11.08
N THR A 71 0.56 9.79 11.40
CA THR A 71 0.71 9.29 12.77
C THR A 71 2.13 9.57 13.23
N LYS A 72 2.27 10.32 14.33
CA LYS A 72 3.57 10.66 14.94
C LYS A 72 4.06 9.53 15.84
N GLY A 73 5.36 9.29 15.85
CA GLY A 73 6.01 8.26 16.69
C GLY A 73 7.16 7.59 15.96
N ASP A 74 7.74 6.57 16.60
CA ASP A 74 8.77 5.73 16.00
C ASP A 74 8.13 4.41 15.54
N PHE A 75 8.32 4.06 14.27
CA PHE A 75 7.70 2.90 13.65
C PHE A 75 8.71 2.06 12.89
N GLU A 76 8.51 0.73 12.92
CA GLU A 76 9.22 -0.19 12.04
C GLU A 76 8.68 -0.07 10.62
N PHE A 77 9.59 -0.06 9.66
CA PHE A 77 9.30 -0.09 8.23
C PHE A 77 10.09 -1.20 7.56
N TYR A 78 9.55 -1.68 6.44
CA TYR A 78 10.22 -2.55 5.50
C TYR A 78 10.62 -1.75 4.27
N ILE A 79 11.89 -1.87 3.89
CA ILE A 79 12.43 -1.37 2.63
C ILE A 79 12.37 -2.52 1.64
N VAL A 80 11.54 -2.39 0.62
CA VAL A 80 11.36 -3.39 -0.43
C VAL A 80 12.02 -2.89 -1.69
N LYS A 81 13.05 -3.63 -2.17
CA LYS A 81 13.77 -3.31 -3.41
C LYS A 81 13.45 -4.33 -4.50
N ALA A 82 13.21 -3.84 -5.70
CA ALA A 82 12.91 -4.66 -6.84
C ALA A 82 13.71 -4.22 -8.07
N LYS A 83 14.04 -5.18 -8.96
CA LYS A 83 14.75 -4.97 -10.21
C LYS A 83 13.89 -5.36 -11.38
N HIS A 84 13.98 -4.62 -12.46
CA HIS A 84 13.20 -4.87 -13.67
C HIS A 84 13.57 -6.21 -14.30
N LEU A 85 12.57 -7.01 -14.73
CA LEU A 85 12.79 -8.37 -15.22
C LEU A 85 13.65 -8.46 -16.48
N LYS A 86 13.56 -7.45 -17.37
CA LYS A 86 14.30 -7.42 -18.63
C LYS A 86 15.56 -6.55 -18.58
N ASP A 87 15.65 -5.64 -17.61
CA ASP A 87 16.76 -4.69 -17.46
C ASP A 87 17.12 -4.54 -15.98
N PRO A 88 17.95 -5.44 -15.43
CA PRO A 88 18.29 -5.44 -14.00
C PRO A 88 18.99 -4.16 -13.50
N SER A 89 19.45 -3.27 -14.38
CA SER A 89 19.99 -1.97 -13.99
C SER A 89 18.93 -1.01 -13.48
N LYS A 90 17.67 -1.20 -13.89
CA LYS A 90 16.53 -0.43 -13.41
C LYS A 90 16.00 -1.03 -12.12
N THR A 91 16.07 -0.25 -11.07
CA THR A 91 15.61 -0.64 -9.75
C THR A 91 14.54 0.30 -9.22
N LYS A 92 13.67 -0.22 -8.36
CA LYS A 92 12.67 0.54 -7.61
C LYS A 92 12.78 0.17 -6.13
N GLU A 93 12.44 1.11 -5.28
CA GLU A 93 12.43 0.92 -3.83
C GLU A 93 11.21 1.60 -3.22
N VAL A 94 10.57 0.97 -2.25
CA VAL A 94 9.53 1.58 -1.45
C VAL A 94 9.72 1.23 0.03
N THR A 95 9.43 2.21 0.90
CA THR A 95 9.51 2.05 2.35
C THR A 95 8.11 2.13 2.95
N ILE A 96 7.65 1.01 3.51
CA ILE A 96 6.27 0.79 3.96
C ILE A 96 6.21 0.09 5.31
N THR A 97 5.10 0.20 6.01
CA THR A 97 4.90 -0.51 7.28
C THR A 97 4.77 -2.03 7.08
N PRO A 98 5.07 -2.87 8.10
CA PRO A 98 5.03 -4.33 7.99
C PRO A 98 3.71 -4.90 7.46
N GLU A 99 2.60 -4.27 7.83
CA GLU A 99 1.24 -4.69 7.47
C GLU A 99 0.77 -4.14 6.11
N HIS A 100 1.61 -3.37 5.41
CA HIS A 100 1.26 -2.78 4.13
C HIS A 100 1.06 -3.85 3.06
N ILE A 101 -0.10 -3.80 2.38
CA ILE A 101 -0.44 -4.78 1.35
C ILE A 101 0.26 -4.45 0.04
N MET A 102 1.15 -5.33 -0.36
CA MET A 102 1.76 -5.35 -1.68
C MET A 102 0.89 -6.14 -2.66
N ILE A 103 0.76 -5.60 -3.87
CA ILE A 103 0.12 -6.28 -5.00
C ILE A 103 1.21 -7.03 -5.74
N THR A 104 1.24 -8.35 -5.60
CA THR A 104 2.26 -9.20 -6.18
C THR A 104 1.66 -10.16 -7.21
N PHE A 105 2.51 -10.76 -8.02
CA PHE A 105 2.14 -11.72 -9.06
C PHE A 105 2.91 -13.01 -8.85
N ASP A 106 2.26 -14.13 -9.04
CA ASP A 106 2.93 -15.43 -9.13
C ASP A 106 3.42 -15.73 -10.56
N GLU A 107 4.04 -16.89 -10.74
CA GLU A 107 4.56 -17.37 -12.04
C GLU A 107 3.46 -17.51 -13.11
N LYS A 108 2.22 -17.72 -12.68
CA LYS A 108 1.04 -17.75 -13.57
C LYS A 108 0.44 -16.38 -13.83
N LYS A 109 1.08 -15.31 -13.33
CA LYS A 109 0.60 -13.93 -13.37
C LYS A 109 -0.72 -13.72 -12.62
N GLU A 110 -1.04 -14.57 -11.65
CA GLU A 110 -2.17 -14.37 -10.77
C GLU A 110 -1.81 -13.37 -9.66
N ILE A 111 -2.77 -12.48 -9.37
CA ILE A 111 -2.58 -11.47 -8.33
C ILE A 111 -2.65 -12.11 -6.95
N LYS A 112 -1.66 -11.77 -6.11
CA LYS A 112 -1.64 -12.05 -4.68
C LYS A 112 -1.49 -10.77 -3.89
N LEU A 113 -2.22 -10.66 -2.82
CA LEU A 113 -2.16 -9.55 -1.87
C LEU A 113 -1.40 -10.01 -0.64
N LEU A 114 -0.19 -9.55 -0.46
CA LEU A 114 0.69 -9.96 0.64
C LEU A 114 1.08 -8.76 1.50
N PRO A 115 0.97 -8.86 2.84
CA PRO A 115 1.60 -7.89 3.73
C PRO A 115 3.12 -7.85 3.50
N ALA A 116 3.73 -6.68 3.61
CA ALA A 116 5.18 -6.53 3.41
C ALA A 116 6.02 -7.48 4.27
N LYS A 117 5.56 -7.77 5.49
CA LYS A 117 6.23 -8.71 6.41
C LYS A 117 6.20 -10.18 5.95
N ASP A 118 5.29 -10.54 5.04
CA ASP A 118 5.11 -11.91 4.53
C ASP A 118 5.78 -12.13 3.16
N LEU A 119 6.42 -11.09 2.61
CA LEU A 119 7.21 -11.17 1.38
C LEU A 119 8.45 -12.06 1.59
N LYS A 120 8.78 -12.83 0.57
CA LYS A 120 9.93 -13.77 0.57
C LYS A 120 11.13 -13.27 -0.24
N GLY A 121 10.96 -12.19 -1.01
CA GLY A 121 12.04 -11.61 -1.81
C GLY A 121 12.19 -12.19 -3.22
N ASN A 122 11.16 -12.84 -3.73
CA ASN A 122 11.13 -13.37 -5.10
C ASN A 122 9.83 -13.05 -5.83
N GLU A 123 8.94 -12.27 -5.21
CA GLU A 123 7.67 -11.88 -5.78
C GLU A 123 7.87 -10.93 -6.95
N ILE A 124 6.96 -10.99 -7.92
CA ILE A 124 6.88 -10.06 -9.03
C ILE A 124 5.89 -8.97 -8.67
N ILE A 125 6.24 -7.72 -8.95
CA ILE A 125 5.41 -6.53 -8.75
C ILE A 125 5.29 -5.75 -10.05
N ASP A 126 4.17 -5.03 -10.23
CA ASP A 126 4.00 -4.09 -11.34
C ASP A 126 4.55 -2.71 -10.96
N THR A 127 5.13 -2.04 -11.95
CA THR A 127 5.68 -0.69 -11.80
C THR A 127 5.33 0.16 -13.03
N GLU A 128 5.63 1.44 -12.99
CA GLU A 128 5.39 2.36 -14.11
C GLU A 128 6.09 1.95 -15.41
N ASP A 129 7.20 1.27 -15.31
CA ASP A 129 8.07 0.86 -16.41
C ASP A 129 8.08 -0.66 -16.66
N GLY A 130 7.16 -1.39 -16.03
CA GLY A 130 6.96 -2.83 -16.26
C GLY A 130 7.13 -3.67 -15.01
N PHE A 131 7.24 -4.98 -15.21
CA PHE A 131 7.37 -5.91 -14.09
C PHE A 131 8.78 -5.94 -13.51
N HIS A 132 8.83 -5.90 -12.17
CA HIS A 132 10.05 -6.00 -11.38
C HIS A 132 9.95 -7.20 -10.45
N GLN A 133 11.09 -7.84 -10.18
CA GLN A 133 11.20 -8.88 -9.16
C GLN A 133 11.81 -8.29 -7.88
N ILE A 134 11.17 -8.56 -6.75
CA ILE A 134 11.72 -8.23 -5.44
C ILE A 134 12.98 -9.07 -5.24
N TYR A 135 14.07 -8.43 -4.82
CA TYR A 135 15.36 -9.09 -4.59
C TYR A 135 15.98 -8.82 -3.22
N GLU A 136 15.50 -7.80 -2.54
CA GLU A 136 15.99 -7.43 -1.20
C GLU A 136 14.84 -6.86 -0.37
N ILE A 137 14.78 -7.31 0.88
CA ILE A 137 13.85 -6.80 1.89
C ILE A 137 14.67 -6.57 3.15
N SER A 138 14.67 -5.34 3.65
CA SER A 138 15.35 -4.96 4.89
C SER A 138 14.42 -4.18 5.80
N LYS A 139 14.83 -3.97 7.04
CA LYS A 139 14.04 -3.26 8.05
C LYS A 139 14.73 -1.96 8.45
N THR A 140 13.93 -0.96 8.75
CA THR A 140 14.40 0.30 9.30
C THR A 140 13.39 0.86 10.31
N LYS A 141 13.80 1.86 11.08
CA LYS A 141 12.93 2.62 11.96
C LYS A 141 12.89 4.07 11.50
N LEU A 142 11.70 4.60 11.32
CA LEU A 142 11.49 5.99 10.93
C LEU A 142 10.49 6.67 11.86
N LYS A 143 10.66 7.98 12.00
CA LYS A 143 9.66 8.83 12.66
C LYS A 143 8.53 9.12 11.70
N ASN A 144 7.32 9.06 12.24
CA ASN A 144 6.07 9.33 11.55
C ASN A 144 5.76 8.32 10.43
N LYS A 145 4.49 8.06 10.26
CA LYS A 145 3.97 7.27 9.15
C LYS A 145 2.77 7.97 8.53
N TYR A 146 2.58 7.77 7.24
CA TYR A 146 1.59 8.47 6.42
C TYR A 146 0.63 7.48 5.80
N MET A 147 -0.67 7.65 6.07
CA MET A 147 -1.74 6.83 5.51
C MET A 147 -2.42 7.60 4.38
N LEU A 148 -2.01 7.33 3.16
CA LEU A 148 -2.63 7.88 1.96
C LEU A 148 -3.83 7.04 1.57
N SER A 149 -5.01 7.65 1.46
CA SER A 149 -6.23 7.01 0.98
C SER A 149 -6.62 7.60 -0.38
N VAL A 150 -6.74 6.74 -1.40
CA VAL A 150 -7.01 7.14 -2.78
C VAL A 150 -8.28 6.43 -3.27
N LYS A 151 -9.07 7.09 -4.10
CA LYS A 151 -10.23 6.48 -4.74
C LYS A 151 -9.79 5.31 -5.61
N GLY A 152 -10.36 4.11 -5.37
CA GLY A 152 -9.94 2.87 -6.03
C GLY A 152 -8.85 2.08 -5.30
N GLY A 153 -8.31 2.62 -4.20
CA GLY A 153 -7.48 1.89 -3.25
C GLY A 153 -6.08 1.52 -3.71
N VAL A 154 -5.56 2.13 -4.76
CA VAL A 154 -4.22 1.88 -5.32
C VAL A 154 -3.53 3.17 -5.72
N VAL A 155 -2.19 3.16 -5.78
CA VAL A 155 -1.37 4.28 -6.24
C VAL A 155 -0.04 3.76 -6.79
N PHE A 156 0.66 4.58 -7.58
CA PHE A 156 2.08 4.37 -7.85
C PHE A 156 2.91 5.14 -6.82
N ALA A 157 3.54 4.40 -5.91
CA ALA A 157 4.43 4.91 -4.87
C ALA A 157 5.88 4.57 -5.23
N ASN A 158 6.74 5.55 -5.42
CA ASN A 158 8.09 5.40 -6.02
C ASN A 158 8.05 4.61 -7.34
N GLY A 159 6.98 4.78 -8.12
CA GLY A 159 6.75 4.06 -9.37
C GLY A 159 6.31 2.60 -9.20
N ILE A 160 6.04 2.11 -7.99
CA ILE A 160 5.54 0.77 -7.69
C ILE A 160 4.02 0.82 -7.52
N PHE A 161 3.29 -0.08 -8.20
CA PHE A 161 1.84 -0.22 -8.06
C PHE A 161 1.51 -0.90 -6.74
N ILE A 162 0.86 -0.19 -5.83
CA ILE A 162 0.68 -0.63 -4.45
C ILE A 162 -0.69 -0.23 -3.90
N SER A 163 -1.20 -1.00 -2.94
CA SER A 163 -2.46 -0.73 -2.27
C SER A 163 -2.38 0.50 -1.34
N THR A 164 -3.47 1.25 -1.25
CA THR A 164 -3.71 2.26 -0.21
C THR A 164 -4.84 1.86 0.73
N ILE A 165 -5.25 0.58 0.72
CA ILE A 165 -6.35 0.03 1.53
C ILE A 165 -5.79 -0.93 2.57
N CYS A 166 -6.27 -0.82 3.82
CA CYS A 166 -5.94 -1.72 4.91
C CYS A 166 -6.51 -3.13 4.67
N SER A 167 -5.76 -4.16 5.10
CA SER A 167 -6.27 -5.52 5.14
C SER A 167 -7.48 -5.60 6.07
N GLY A 168 -8.60 -6.13 5.60
CA GLY A 168 -9.86 -6.24 6.34
C GLY A 168 -11.06 -6.01 5.42
N ASP A 169 -12.14 -5.46 5.95
CA ASP A 169 -13.41 -5.28 5.23
C ASP A 169 -13.30 -4.43 3.95
N ASN A 170 -12.27 -3.59 3.85
CA ASN A 170 -12.04 -2.72 2.71
C ASN A 170 -11.29 -3.39 1.54
N ALA A 171 -10.81 -4.63 1.67
CA ALA A 171 -10.24 -5.38 0.54
C ALA A 171 -11.25 -5.59 -0.59
N ARG A 172 -12.56 -5.48 -0.30
CA ARG A 172 -13.62 -5.48 -1.31
C ARG A 172 -13.50 -4.31 -2.28
N ASP A 173 -12.99 -3.17 -1.83
CA ASP A 173 -12.84 -1.96 -2.66
C ASP A 173 -11.68 -2.08 -3.67
N LEU A 174 -10.71 -2.96 -3.41
CA LEU A 174 -9.64 -3.28 -4.36
C LEU A 174 -10.11 -4.19 -5.49
N LYS A 175 -11.09 -5.05 -5.22
CA LYS A 175 -11.51 -6.09 -6.17
C LYS A 175 -11.92 -5.54 -7.55
N PRO A 176 -12.77 -4.51 -7.68
CA PRO A 176 -13.10 -3.94 -8.98
C PRO A 176 -11.89 -3.39 -9.72
N THR A 177 -11.00 -2.67 -9.02
CA THR A 177 -9.79 -2.10 -9.60
C THR A 177 -8.82 -3.20 -10.08
N LEU A 178 -8.65 -4.27 -9.32
CA LEU A 178 -7.81 -5.40 -9.69
C LEU A 178 -8.41 -6.24 -10.82
N GLU A 179 -9.72 -6.40 -10.89
CA GLU A 179 -10.39 -7.09 -12.01
C GLU A 179 -10.28 -6.29 -13.31
N GLU A 180 -10.46 -4.97 -13.25
CA GLU A 180 -10.24 -4.08 -14.38
C GLU A 180 -8.78 -4.15 -14.84
N TRP A 181 -7.83 -4.10 -13.90
CA TRP A 181 -6.40 -4.22 -14.17
C TRP A 181 -6.05 -5.58 -14.82
N LYS A 182 -6.60 -6.70 -14.33
CA LYS A 182 -6.40 -8.04 -14.93
C LYS A 182 -6.87 -8.13 -16.37
N LYS A 183 -7.98 -7.50 -16.73
CA LYS A 183 -8.48 -7.48 -18.11
C LYS A 183 -7.47 -6.84 -19.04
N LEU A 184 -6.88 -5.72 -18.64
CA LEU A 184 -5.94 -4.95 -19.44
C LEU A 184 -4.56 -5.60 -19.60
N GLN A 185 -4.20 -6.53 -18.71
CA GLN A 185 -2.95 -7.32 -18.82
C GLN A 185 -3.06 -8.49 -19.82
N ARG A 186 -4.29 -8.85 -20.22
CA ARG A 186 -4.54 -9.95 -21.16
C ARG A 186 -4.59 -9.49 -22.62
N GLU A 187 -4.69 -8.18 -22.86
CA GLU A 187 -4.61 -7.51 -24.17
C GLU A 187 -3.15 -7.06 -24.47
#